data_ff2437c0e02173ea216385c3cbd33e5a
#
_entry.id   ff2437c0e02173ea216385c3cbd33e5a
#
_cell.length_a   1.000
_cell.length_b   1.000
_cell.length_c   1.000
_cell.angle_alpha   90.00
_cell.angle_beta   90.00
_cell.angle_gamma   90.00
#
_symmetry.space_group_name_H-M   'P 1'
#
loop_
_entity.id
_entity.type
_entity.pdbx_description
1 polymer ?
#
loop_
_entity_poly.entity_id
_entity_poly.type
_entity_poly.pdbx_seq_one_letter_code
_entity_poly.pdbx_strand_id
1 'polypeptide(L)'
;MIMKLTTFVLAFLLLCGAAYAIDWPSEPRDSAQPIGNSWGEFQNYGGWPYQHPGIDIMGFPFQEVYAVAPGYVKAVLTTSAELHWRVAVGDSMGPEECDGWLYAHLERFSITVDEGDWVSEGELLGYLVSWPVAEFHHLHFARIRQSGLRWTPDWEFIRNPLMELSNIDDFDTPVFLETAIGGVLAFCQNETATYFYDVDSLYGDVDIIARVYDMIGHPYWRCTPHRLEYLIKSDTLTTDTLLSFLFEGELYWDETTLVIYKDDHVLNTQGDYSDRDYYMILTNSDGDSVAEMSDADYCWHTGEMPNDDYTVVVKASDAYGNVTFDSATVRTANFFAFDGTITTSDSHPDSSGAEVSISILGLIDSSSSSGAFHIDDVSAGTYSVSLSRLGYESRDTLVSFFSPVVLNIVLDPASYILGDADGSGEIDIDDVVFLIGYIFSGGPAPAPYVSGDADSSGGIDIDDVVYLINYIFGGGPPPAG
;
A
#
# COMPACT_ATOMS: atom_id res chain seq x y z
N MET A 1 55.74 13.95 -10.50
CA MET A 1 54.90 15.10 -10.93
C MET A 1 53.51 14.84 -10.30
N ILE A 2 53.30 15.45 -9.13
CA ILE A 2 52.11 15.20 -8.28
C ILE A 2 51.07 16.24 -8.68
N MET A 3 49.97 15.78 -9.29
CA MET A 3 48.80 16.61 -9.58
C MET A 3 47.93 16.73 -8.31
N LYS A 4 47.84 17.93 -7.76
CA LYS A 4 46.94 18.30 -6.70
C LYS A 4 45.49 18.36 -7.24
N LEU A 5 44.64 17.50 -6.77
CA LEU A 5 43.20 17.55 -7.01
C LEU A 5 42.61 18.58 -6.06
N THR A 6 42.15 19.71 -6.58
CA THR A 6 41.50 20.78 -5.82
C THR A 6 39.97 20.43 -5.77
N THR A 7 39.51 20.03 -4.62
CA THR A 7 38.08 19.77 -4.36
C THR A 7 37.37 21.12 -4.21
N PHE A 8 36.53 21.48 -5.16
CA PHE A 8 35.56 22.58 -5.02
C PHE A 8 34.38 22.09 -4.18
N VAL A 9 34.30 22.56 -2.95
CA VAL A 9 33.09 22.43 -2.13
C VAL A 9 32.15 23.55 -2.53
N LEU A 10 31.11 23.21 -3.28
CA LEU A 10 29.98 24.10 -3.57
C LEU A 10 29.07 24.11 -2.31
N ALA A 11 29.23 25.16 -1.50
CA ALA A 11 28.27 25.42 -0.42
C ALA A 11 26.98 25.91 -1.05
N PHE A 12 25.97 25.05 -1.11
CA PHE A 12 24.58 25.46 -1.30
C PHE A 12 24.15 26.17 -0.01
N LEU A 13 24.13 27.47 -0.02
CA LEU A 13 23.36 28.27 0.94
C LEU A 13 21.88 28.00 0.62
N LEU A 14 21.26 27.08 1.33
CA LEU A 14 19.82 27.07 1.54
C LEU A 14 19.48 28.38 2.27
N LEU A 15 19.06 29.38 1.51
CA LEU A 15 18.24 30.46 2.04
C LEU A 15 16.91 29.79 2.43
N CYS A 16 16.82 29.24 3.64
CA CYS A 16 15.56 29.16 4.35
C CYS A 16 15.09 30.61 4.48
N GLY A 17 14.20 31.05 3.60
CA GLY A 17 13.33 32.17 3.89
C GLY A 17 12.66 31.80 5.20
N ALA A 18 12.92 32.54 6.28
CA ALA A 18 12.08 32.46 7.46
C ALA A 18 10.68 32.78 6.95
N ALA A 19 9.80 31.79 6.92
CA ALA A 19 8.38 32.05 6.76
C ALA A 19 8.03 32.98 7.90
N TYR A 20 7.64 34.19 7.61
CA TYR A 20 7.12 35.09 8.62
C TYR A 20 5.78 34.48 9.03
N ALA A 21 5.73 33.96 10.26
CA ALA A 21 4.49 33.54 10.84
C ALA A 21 3.54 34.75 10.91
N ILE A 22 2.31 34.57 10.45
CA ILE A 22 1.26 35.60 10.47
C ILE A 22 0.56 35.63 11.82
N ASP A 23 0.08 36.79 12.21
CA ASP A 23 -0.79 36.92 13.37
C ASP A 23 -2.17 36.30 13.09
N TRP A 24 -2.87 35.95 14.16
CA TRP A 24 -4.24 35.41 14.05
C TRP A 24 -5.21 36.43 13.49
N PRO A 25 -6.25 35.99 12.78
CA PRO A 25 -7.22 36.89 12.13
C PRO A 25 -8.23 37.52 13.12
N SER A 26 -8.18 37.16 14.40
CA SER A 26 -9.04 37.69 15.45
C SER A 26 -8.25 37.90 16.75
N GLU A 27 -8.78 38.78 17.65
CA GLU A 27 -8.13 39.05 18.95
C GLU A 27 -8.27 37.88 19.95
N PRO A 28 -7.20 37.58 20.71
CA PRO A 28 -5.87 38.21 20.68
C PRO A 28 -5.04 37.71 19.52
N ARG A 29 -4.55 38.62 18.67
CA ARG A 29 -3.87 38.29 17.41
C ARG A 29 -2.48 37.66 17.59
N ASP A 30 -1.86 37.85 18.72
CA ASP A 30 -0.54 37.35 19.09
C ASP A 30 -0.55 36.09 19.94
N SER A 31 -1.70 35.47 20.11
CA SER A 31 -1.88 34.30 20.97
C SER A 31 -2.66 33.20 20.24
N ALA A 32 -2.30 31.93 20.51
CA ALA A 32 -2.99 30.77 20.01
C ALA A 32 -4.49 30.80 20.26
N GLN A 33 -5.26 30.39 19.27
CA GLN A 33 -6.70 30.26 19.38
C GLN A 33 -7.12 28.79 19.13
N PRO A 34 -8.18 28.31 19.80
CA PRO A 34 -8.62 26.95 19.61
C PRO A 34 -9.19 26.71 18.24
N ILE A 35 -8.90 25.55 17.68
CA ILE A 35 -9.40 25.09 16.38
C ILE A 35 -10.61 24.18 16.60
N GLY A 36 -11.69 24.47 15.90
CA GLY A 36 -12.92 23.69 15.92
C GLY A 36 -12.95 22.59 14.87
N ASN A 37 -12.54 22.87 13.63
CA ASN A 37 -12.33 21.91 12.56
C ASN A 37 -10.96 22.13 11.92
N SER A 38 -10.25 21.07 11.62
CA SER A 38 -8.96 21.12 10.94
C SER A 38 -9.12 21.09 9.41
N TRP A 39 -8.07 21.46 8.71
CA TRP A 39 -8.00 21.35 7.25
C TRP A 39 -7.94 19.88 6.82
N GLY A 40 -8.73 19.52 5.81
CA GLY A 40 -8.82 18.14 5.30
C GLY A 40 -9.68 17.21 6.16
N GLU A 41 -10.24 17.69 7.27
CA GLU A 41 -11.10 16.91 8.14
C GLU A 41 -12.36 16.43 7.42
N PHE A 42 -12.76 15.19 7.68
CA PHE A 42 -14.01 14.65 7.12
C PHE A 42 -15.21 15.42 7.67
N GLN A 43 -16.06 15.84 6.77
CA GLN A 43 -17.36 16.44 7.09
C GLN A 43 -18.46 15.80 6.24
N ASN A 44 -19.66 15.72 6.80
CA ASN A 44 -20.84 15.18 6.10
C ASN A 44 -22.09 16.04 6.27
N TYR A 45 -21.90 17.34 6.51
CA TYR A 45 -23.00 18.29 6.54
C TYR A 45 -23.76 18.31 5.22
N GLY A 46 -25.07 18.18 5.27
CA GLY A 46 -25.89 18.12 4.06
C GLY A 46 -26.00 16.73 3.41
N GLY A 47 -25.41 15.70 4.01
CA GLY A 47 -25.54 14.31 3.60
C GLY A 47 -24.57 13.85 2.52
N TRP A 48 -23.52 14.62 2.24
CA TRP A 48 -22.45 14.26 1.32
C TRP A 48 -21.11 14.37 2.05
N PRO A 49 -20.25 13.35 2.00
CA PRO A 49 -18.91 13.43 2.58
C PRO A 49 -18.05 14.42 1.78
N TYR A 50 -17.28 15.24 2.47
CA TYR A 50 -16.29 16.15 1.90
C TYR A 50 -15.19 16.43 2.91
N GLN A 51 -14.05 16.91 2.44
CA GLN A 51 -12.96 17.36 3.29
C GLN A 51 -13.11 18.84 3.61
N HIS A 52 -12.90 19.23 4.85
CA HIS A 52 -13.02 20.62 5.29
C HIS A 52 -11.97 21.52 4.60
N PRO A 53 -12.39 22.53 3.80
CA PRO A 53 -11.46 23.30 2.96
C PRO A 53 -10.86 24.51 3.68
N GLY A 54 -10.45 24.36 4.92
CA GLY A 54 -9.87 25.41 5.75
C GLY A 54 -9.68 24.96 7.19
N ILE A 55 -9.53 25.91 8.08
CA ILE A 55 -9.61 25.69 9.53
C ILE A 55 -10.72 26.56 10.10
N ASP A 56 -11.40 26.05 11.13
CA ASP A 56 -12.40 26.81 11.86
C ASP A 56 -11.79 27.30 13.18
N ILE A 57 -11.46 28.58 13.22
CA ILE A 57 -10.92 29.25 14.40
C ILE A 57 -12.08 29.61 15.31
N MET A 58 -12.13 29.05 16.51
CA MET A 58 -13.22 29.24 17.46
C MET A 58 -13.27 30.67 17.99
N GLY A 59 -14.45 31.22 18.05
CA GLY A 59 -14.69 32.61 18.46
C GLY A 59 -16.03 32.82 19.15
N PHE A 60 -16.52 34.04 19.15
CA PHE A 60 -17.82 34.42 19.70
C PHE A 60 -18.59 35.32 18.72
N PRO A 61 -19.91 35.45 18.85
CA PRO A 61 -20.71 36.28 17.95
C PRO A 61 -20.21 37.72 17.92
N PHE A 62 -20.11 38.28 16.72
CA PHE A 62 -19.66 39.65 16.49
C PHE A 62 -18.22 39.94 16.92
N GLN A 63 -17.39 38.94 17.03
CA GLN A 63 -15.95 39.11 17.18
C GLN A 63 -15.36 39.77 15.93
N GLU A 64 -14.43 40.68 16.12
CA GLU A 64 -13.73 41.41 15.06
C GLU A 64 -12.82 40.47 14.28
N VAL A 65 -12.83 40.60 12.94
CA VAL A 65 -11.98 39.81 12.02
C VAL A 65 -11.09 40.76 11.24
N TYR A 66 -9.80 40.49 11.24
CA TYR A 66 -8.75 41.33 10.68
C TYR A 66 -7.99 40.66 9.56
N ALA A 67 -7.53 41.45 8.61
CA ALA A 67 -6.59 40.97 7.59
C ALA A 67 -5.29 40.50 8.24
N VAL A 68 -4.84 39.24 7.95
CA VAL A 68 -3.59 38.67 8.47
C VAL A 68 -2.35 39.16 7.71
N ALA A 69 -2.52 39.66 6.50
CA ALA A 69 -1.49 40.17 5.65
C ALA A 69 -2.03 41.36 4.81
N PRO A 70 -1.16 42.26 4.33
CA PRO A 70 -1.59 43.30 3.41
C PRO A 70 -1.94 42.71 2.05
N GLY A 71 -2.95 43.27 1.37
CA GLY A 71 -3.35 42.79 0.06
C GLY A 71 -4.52 43.53 -0.54
N TYR A 72 -5.02 43.04 -1.65
CA TYR A 72 -6.18 43.60 -2.35
C TYR A 72 -7.42 42.75 -2.12
N VAL A 73 -8.54 43.33 -1.79
CA VAL A 73 -9.82 42.65 -1.67
C VAL A 73 -10.24 42.15 -3.06
N LYS A 74 -10.15 40.84 -3.27
CA LYS A 74 -10.45 40.20 -4.55
C LYS A 74 -11.89 39.73 -4.64
N ALA A 75 -12.56 39.51 -3.50
CA ALA A 75 -13.95 39.12 -3.45
C ALA A 75 -14.64 39.60 -2.16
N VAL A 76 -15.92 40.03 -2.29
CA VAL A 76 -16.86 40.20 -1.19
C VAL A 76 -18.13 39.42 -1.56
N LEU A 77 -18.24 38.17 -1.08
CA LEU A 77 -19.24 37.19 -1.50
C LEU A 77 -20.39 37.15 -0.50
N THR A 78 -21.50 37.80 -0.84
CA THR A 78 -22.71 37.92 0.00
C THR A 78 -23.97 37.41 -0.71
N THR A 79 -23.84 36.62 -1.76
CA THR A 79 -24.94 36.06 -2.54
C THR A 79 -25.43 34.71 -2.07
N SER A 80 -24.63 34.00 -1.27
CA SER A 80 -24.97 32.72 -0.63
C SER A 80 -25.86 32.95 0.61
N ALA A 81 -26.19 31.86 1.33
CA ALA A 81 -26.86 31.97 2.64
C ALA A 81 -26.03 32.81 3.61
N GLU A 82 -26.70 33.52 4.51
CA GLU A 82 -26.09 34.52 5.41
C GLU A 82 -24.91 33.99 6.22
N LEU A 83 -24.95 32.71 6.61
CA LEU A 83 -23.89 32.07 7.36
C LEU A 83 -22.59 31.86 6.54
N HIS A 84 -22.65 32.01 5.22
CA HIS A 84 -21.52 31.73 4.33
C HIS A 84 -20.95 32.97 3.65
N TRP A 85 -21.22 34.18 4.19
CA TRP A 85 -20.62 35.39 3.64
C TRP A 85 -19.13 35.45 3.96
N ARG A 86 -18.37 35.98 2.99
CA ARG A 86 -16.92 35.89 3.03
C ARG A 86 -16.24 37.03 2.28
N VAL A 87 -15.01 37.33 2.73
CA VAL A 87 -14.05 38.23 2.09
C VAL A 87 -12.82 37.42 1.69
N ALA A 88 -12.29 37.67 0.49
CA ALA A 88 -11.02 37.18 0.07
C ALA A 88 -10.04 38.31 -0.22
N VAL A 89 -8.82 38.20 0.33
CA VAL A 89 -7.74 39.18 0.17
C VAL A 89 -6.57 38.49 -0.56
N GLY A 90 -6.22 38.95 -1.75
CA GLY A 90 -5.14 38.41 -2.58
C GLY A 90 -3.87 39.26 -2.55
N ASP A 91 -2.76 38.65 -2.76
CA ASP A 91 -1.41 39.28 -2.71
C ASP A 91 -1.18 40.25 -3.88
N SER A 92 -1.97 40.16 -4.97
CA SER A 92 -1.85 40.97 -6.18
C SER A 92 -3.18 41.47 -6.68
N MET A 93 -3.20 42.69 -7.23
CA MET A 93 -4.37 43.25 -7.89
C MET A 93 -4.56 42.74 -9.33
N GLY A 94 -3.52 42.17 -9.94
CA GLY A 94 -3.51 41.71 -11.34
C GLY A 94 -4.47 40.57 -11.61
N PRO A 95 -4.69 40.23 -12.91
CA PRO A 95 -5.49 39.07 -13.29
C PRO A 95 -4.73 37.74 -13.21
N GLU A 96 -3.43 37.81 -13.01
CA GLU A 96 -2.59 36.63 -12.88
C GLU A 96 -2.96 35.85 -11.61
N GLU A 97 -2.67 34.56 -11.64
CA GLU A 97 -2.81 33.72 -10.45
C GLU A 97 -1.97 34.27 -9.29
N CYS A 98 -2.58 34.35 -8.13
CA CYS A 98 -1.89 34.76 -6.90
C CYS A 98 -2.49 34.07 -5.68
N ASP A 99 -1.69 33.97 -4.64
CA ASP A 99 -2.10 33.51 -3.34
C ASP A 99 -2.92 34.56 -2.59
N GLY A 100 -3.72 34.13 -1.63
CA GLY A 100 -4.50 34.99 -0.78
C GLY A 100 -5.13 34.29 0.40
N TRP A 101 -5.96 34.99 1.12
CA TRP A 101 -6.60 34.56 2.35
C TRP A 101 -8.11 34.66 2.26
N LEU A 102 -8.80 33.62 2.75
CA LEU A 102 -10.24 33.57 2.83
C LEU A 102 -10.70 33.73 4.29
N TYR A 103 -11.64 34.65 4.50
CA TYR A 103 -12.29 34.93 5.78
C TYR A 103 -13.77 34.70 5.60
N ALA A 104 -14.34 33.62 6.12
CA ALA A 104 -15.75 33.30 5.93
C ALA A 104 -16.54 33.32 7.26
N HIS A 105 -17.85 33.24 7.15
CA HIS A 105 -18.83 33.39 8.24
C HIS A 105 -18.87 34.81 8.84
N LEU A 106 -18.75 35.81 7.96
CA LEU A 106 -18.88 37.24 8.35
C LEU A 106 -20.33 37.70 8.31
N GLU A 107 -20.70 38.58 9.22
CA GLU A 107 -21.98 39.27 9.19
C GLU A 107 -21.97 40.28 8.05
N ARG A 108 -22.96 40.24 7.15
CA ARG A 108 -22.99 40.99 5.89
C ARG A 108 -22.82 42.51 6.08
N PHE A 109 -23.60 43.07 6.98
CA PHE A 109 -23.63 44.51 7.16
C PHE A 109 -22.48 45.05 8.01
N SER A 110 -21.64 44.13 8.49
CA SER A 110 -20.43 44.46 9.23
C SER A 110 -19.16 44.49 8.35
N ILE A 111 -19.24 44.00 7.10
CA ILE A 111 -18.09 44.02 6.19
C ILE A 111 -17.75 45.49 5.88
N THR A 112 -16.47 45.83 6.14
CA THR A 112 -15.98 47.23 6.10
C THR A 112 -15.23 47.56 4.81
N VAL A 113 -15.05 46.59 3.92
CA VAL A 113 -14.22 46.70 2.70
C VAL A 113 -15.05 46.37 1.45
N ASP A 114 -14.65 46.95 0.31
CA ASP A 114 -15.21 46.70 -1.00
C ASP A 114 -14.17 46.01 -1.92
N GLU A 115 -14.65 45.30 -2.96
CA GLU A 115 -13.77 44.70 -3.97
C GLU A 115 -12.90 45.78 -4.64
N GLY A 116 -11.58 45.50 -4.69
CA GLY A 116 -10.56 46.38 -5.23
C GLY A 116 -9.88 47.27 -4.19
N ASP A 117 -10.37 47.32 -2.96
CA ASP A 117 -9.70 48.04 -1.88
C ASP A 117 -8.35 47.36 -1.54
N TRP A 118 -7.40 48.19 -1.11
CA TRP A 118 -6.17 47.75 -0.48
C TRP A 118 -6.39 47.72 1.02
N VAL A 119 -6.03 46.60 1.66
CA VAL A 119 -6.05 46.45 3.11
C VAL A 119 -4.65 46.26 3.64
N SER A 120 -4.37 46.81 4.81
CA SER A 120 -3.14 46.59 5.56
C SER A 120 -3.30 45.41 6.50
N GLU A 121 -2.18 44.79 6.90
CA GLU A 121 -2.22 43.84 8.00
C GLU A 121 -2.84 44.47 9.26
N GLY A 122 -3.73 43.72 9.93
CA GLY A 122 -4.48 44.21 11.07
C GLY A 122 -5.63 45.16 10.75
N GLU A 123 -5.99 45.35 9.51
CA GLU A 123 -7.17 46.14 9.11
C GLU A 123 -8.45 45.33 9.34
N LEU A 124 -9.46 45.95 9.91
CA LEU A 124 -10.76 45.35 10.19
C LEU A 124 -11.48 44.99 8.89
N LEU A 125 -11.85 43.75 8.70
CA LEU A 125 -12.62 43.27 7.55
C LEU A 125 -14.12 43.17 7.83
N GLY A 126 -14.49 42.88 9.09
CA GLY A 126 -15.87 42.70 9.50
C GLY A 126 -15.96 41.98 10.84
N TYR A 127 -17.13 41.43 11.13
CA TYR A 127 -17.42 40.74 12.39
C TYR A 127 -18.00 39.35 12.11
N LEU A 128 -17.76 38.41 13.00
CA LEU A 128 -18.30 37.03 12.89
C LEU A 128 -19.83 37.05 12.97
N VAL A 129 -20.49 36.28 12.12
CA VAL A 129 -21.92 36.03 12.19
C VAL A 129 -22.26 35.23 13.45
N SER A 130 -23.45 35.42 13.99
CA SER A 130 -23.96 34.56 15.07
C SER A 130 -24.33 33.20 14.50
N TRP A 131 -23.50 32.18 14.80
CA TRP A 131 -23.73 30.82 14.32
C TRP A 131 -24.92 30.17 15.05
N PRO A 132 -25.73 29.32 14.40
CA PRO A 132 -26.93 28.72 15.01
C PRO A 132 -26.63 27.79 16.20
N VAL A 133 -25.42 27.20 16.22
CA VAL A 133 -24.94 26.35 17.33
C VAL A 133 -24.16 27.24 18.29
N ALA A 134 -24.67 27.42 19.48
CA ALA A 134 -24.17 28.42 20.44
C ALA A 134 -22.70 28.20 20.87
N GLU A 135 -22.22 26.97 20.82
CA GLU A 135 -20.87 26.59 21.24
C GLU A 135 -19.89 26.48 20.07
N PHE A 136 -20.33 26.74 18.83
CA PHE A 136 -19.53 26.60 17.62
C PHE A 136 -19.53 27.88 16.77
N HIS A 137 -19.35 29.04 17.42
CA HIS A 137 -19.08 30.28 16.69
C HIS A 137 -17.62 30.25 16.23
N HIS A 138 -17.39 30.45 14.94
CA HIS A 138 -16.06 30.31 14.37
C HIS A 138 -15.85 31.21 13.15
N LEU A 139 -14.60 31.48 12.86
CA LEU A 139 -14.14 31.99 11.58
C LEU A 139 -13.64 30.82 10.75
N HIS A 140 -14.25 30.58 9.61
CA HIS A 140 -13.65 29.68 8.61
C HIS A 140 -12.55 30.45 7.88
N PHE A 141 -11.32 29.93 7.97
CA PHE A 141 -10.11 30.58 7.49
C PHE A 141 -9.29 29.62 6.62
N ALA A 142 -8.87 30.10 5.44
CA ALA A 142 -8.11 29.27 4.51
C ALA A 142 -7.05 30.08 3.76
N ARG A 143 -5.94 29.40 3.40
CA ARG A 143 -5.00 29.87 2.38
C ARG A 143 -5.50 29.41 1.02
N ILE A 144 -5.76 30.35 0.11
CA ILE A 144 -6.35 30.08 -1.21
C ILE A 144 -5.48 30.64 -2.32
N ARG A 145 -5.68 30.10 -3.54
CA ARG A 145 -5.06 30.60 -4.76
C ARG A 145 -6.09 30.63 -5.87
N GLN A 146 -6.14 31.72 -6.61
CA GLN A 146 -6.99 31.85 -7.79
C GLN A 146 -6.45 32.89 -8.77
N SER A 147 -6.78 32.72 -10.04
CA SER A 147 -6.58 33.70 -11.09
C SER A 147 -7.75 34.70 -11.18
N GLY A 148 -7.55 35.83 -11.85
CA GLY A 148 -8.59 36.81 -12.12
C GLY A 148 -8.48 38.09 -11.30
N LEU A 149 -9.07 39.19 -11.83
CA LEU A 149 -9.14 40.47 -11.13
C LEU A 149 -10.10 40.42 -9.93
N ARG A 150 -11.17 39.65 -10.07
CA ARG A 150 -12.15 39.33 -9.04
C ARG A 150 -12.25 37.82 -8.90
N TRP A 151 -12.33 37.39 -7.67
CA TRP A 151 -12.42 35.97 -7.38
C TRP A 151 -13.86 35.51 -7.22
N THR A 152 -14.13 34.28 -7.60
CA THR A 152 -15.39 33.56 -7.44
C THR A 152 -15.29 32.57 -6.28
N PRO A 153 -16.39 31.98 -5.81
CA PRO A 153 -16.31 30.94 -4.77
C PRO A 153 -15.67 29.63 -5.22
N ASP A 154 -15.34 29.51 -6.51
CA ASP A 154 -14.70 28.32 -7.08
C ASP A 154 -13.17 28.49 -6.97
N TRP A 155 -12.63 28.24 -5.79
CA TRP A 155 -11.19 28.37 -5.52
C TRP A 155 -10.42 27.32 -6.33
N GLU A 156 -9.36 27.73 -7.01
CA GLU A 156 -8.53 26.82 -7.81
C GLU A 156 -7.72 25.90 -6.90
N PHE A 157 -7.18 26.44 -5.80
CA PHE A 157 -6.41 25.71 -4.82
C PHE A 157 -6.69 26.19 -3.40
N ILE A 158 -6.75 25.25 -2.44
CA ILE A 158 -6.91 25.54 -1.02
C ILE A 158 -5.82 24.77 -0.27
N ARG A 159 -5.15 25.46 0.66
CA ARG A 159 -4.07 24.89 1.49
C ARG A 159 -4.34 25.11 2.97
N ASN A 160 -3.72 24.26 3.79
CA ASN A 160 -3.80 24.39 5.24
C ASN A 160 -3.10 25.67 5.71
N PRO A 161 -3.81 26.62 6.31
CA PRO A 161 -3.21 27.87 6.80
C PRO A 161 -2.55 27.71 8.16
N LEU A 162 -2.74 26.58 8.87
CA LEU A 162 -2.34 26.38 10.25
C LEU A 162 -0.84 26.59 10.46
N MET A 163 -0.01 26.08 9.51
CA MET A 163 1.44 26.20 9.57
C MET A 163 1.99 27.62 9.37
N GLU A 164 1.17 28.53 8.88
CA GLU A 164 1.54 29.92 8.65
C GLU A 164 1.20 30.82 9.86
N LEU A 165 0.34 30.34 10.78
CA LEU A 165 -0.05 31.09 11.98
C LEU A 165 1.04 31.12 13.04
N SER A 166 1.18 32.27 13.72
CA SER A 166 2.14 32.44 14.83
C SER A 166 1.58 31.90 16.16
N ASN A 167 2.49 31.59 17.06
CA ASN A 167 2.17 31.30 18.46
C ASN A 167 1.09 30.23 18.64
N ILE A 168 1.20 29.13 17.94
CA ILE A 168 0.31 28.00 18.14
C ILE A 168 0.77 27.24 19.41
N ASP A 169 -0.19 26.95 20.25
CA ASP A 169 0.03 26.34 21.58
C ASP A 169 -0.70 25.00 21.58
N ASP A 170 -0.07 24.01 20.95
CA ASP A 170 -0.57 22.64 20.90
C ASP A 170 0.42 21.69 21.60
N PHE A 171 0.00 21.14 22.73
CA PHE A 171 0.74 20.19 23.53
C PHE A 171 0.07 18.83 23.60
N ASP A 172 -1.09 18.70 23.02
CA ASP A 172 -1.80 17.43 22.93
C ASP A 172 -1.15 16.54 21.87
N THR A 173 -1.13 15.24 22.08
CA THR A 173 -0.67 14.28 21.07
C THR A 173 -1.87 13.67 20.37
N PRO A 174 -1.76 13.33 19.08
CA PRO A 174 -2.78 12.54 18.40
C PRO A 174 -3.10 11.25 19.17
N VAL A 175 -4.34 10.80 19.12
CA VAL A 175 -4.83 9.65 19.88
C VAL A 175 -5.39 8.58 18.96
N PHE A 176 -4.80 7.39 19.01
CA PHE A 176 -5.40 6.19 18.41
C PHE A 176 -6.48 5.61 19.31
N LEU A 177 -7.58 5.19 18.73
CA LEU A 177 -8.71 4.56 19.43
C LEU A 177 -8.90 3.13 18.95
N GLU A 178 -9.50 2.30 19.79
CA GLU A 178 -9.98 0.99 19.37
C GLU A 178 -11.05 1.15 18.27
N THR A 179 -10.94 0.36 17.21
CA THR A 179 -11.90 0.38 16.08
C THR A 179 -13.22 -0.29 16.46
N ALA A 180 -14.27 -0.07 15.69
CA ALA A 180 -15.59 -0.66 15.95
C ALA A 180 -15.61 -2.20 15.84
N ILE A 181 -14.61 -2.80 15.17
CA ILE A 181 -14.47 -4.26 15.08
C ILE A 181 -13.47 -4.85 16.08
N GLY A 182 -12.92 -4.01 16.97
CA GLY A 182 -11.89 -4.37 17.95
C GLY A 182 -10.47 -4.14 17.42
N GLY A 183 -9.54 -3.97 18.38
CA GLY A 183 -8.14 -3.67 18.07
C GLY A 183 -7.90 -2.21 17.67
N VAL A 184 -6.64 -1.79 17.71
CA VAL A 184 -6.21 -0.42 17.36
C VAL A 184 -6.18 -0.18 15.86
N LEU A 185 -6.13 -1.25 15.06
CA LEU A 185 -6.22 -1.23 13.61
C LEU A 185 -7.34 -2.18 13.15
N ALA A 186 -8.02 -1.80 12.09
CA ALA A 186 -8.91 -2.66 11.32
C ALA A 186 -8.26 -3.01 9.98
N PHE A 187 -8.62 -4.18 9.47
CA PHE A 187 -8.13 -4.69 8.18
C PHE A 187 -9.32 -5.12 7.33
N CYS A 188 -9.35 -4.76 6.06
CA CYS A 188 -10.35 -5.26 5.12
C CYS A 188 -9.68 -5.54 3.76
N GLN A 189 -10.39 -6.27 2.89
CA GLN A 189 -9.95 -6.39 1.51
C GLN A 189 -10.06 -5.04 0.82
N ASN A 190 -9.06 -4.71 0.00
CA ASN A 190 -8.94 -3.42 -0.68
C ASN A 190 -10.25 -3.00 -1.36
N GLU A 191 -10.63 -1.75 -1.22
CA GLU A 191 -11.84 -1.12 -1.77
C GLU A 191 -13.17 -1.81 -1.37
N THR A 192 -13.20 -2.64 -0.33
CA THR A 192 -14.42 -3.36 0.08
C THR A 192 -14.79 -3.10 1.53
N ALA A 193 -15.98 -3.57 1.94
CA ALA A 193 -16.40 -3.70 3.33
C ALA A 193 -16.25 -5.15 3.85
N THR A 194 -15.33 -5.93 3.27
CA THR A 194 -15.03 -7.30 3.72
C THR A 194 -13.91 -7.25 4.76
N TYR A 195 -14.28 -7.24 6.02
CA TYR A 195 -13.34 -7.09 7.15
C TYR A 195 -12.77 -8.42 7.62
N PHE A 196 -11.51 -8.40 8.01
CA PHE A 196 -10.85 -9.51 8.70
C PHE A 196 -11.11 -9.37 10.22
N TYR A 197 -12.06 -10.13 10.75
CA TYR A 197 -12.32 -10.22 12.20
C TYR A 197 -11.30 -11.12 12.90
N ASP A 198 -10.65 -12.00 12.15
CA ASP A 198 -9.53 -12.83 12.58
C ASP A 198 -8.25 -12.30 11.91
N VAL A 199 -7.45 -11.61 12.69
CA VAL A 199 -6.19 -11.00 12.22
C VAL A 199 -5.05 -12.01 12.06
N ASP A 200 -5.29 -13.28 12.41
CA ASP A 200 -4.33 -14.38 12.20
C ASP A 200 -4.48 -15.02 10.81
N SER A 201 -5.29 -14.45 9.92
CA SER A 201 -5.56 -15.03 8.59
C SER A 201 -5.76 -13.98 7.49
N LEU A 202 -4.94 -12.94 7.44
CA LEU A 202 -4.97 -11.94 6.37
C LEU A 202 -4.46 -12.53 5.06
N TYR A 203 -5.13 -12.23 3.96
CA TYR A 203 -4.73 -12.69 2.62
C TYR A 203 -5.11 -11.69 1.53
N GLY A 204 -4.40 -11.76 0.40
CA GLY A 204 -4.65 -10.92 -0.79
C GLY A 204 -4.27 -9.47 -0.57
N ASP A 205 -5.04 -8.58 -1.14
CA ASP A 205 -4.87 -7.14 -1.09
C ASP A 205 -5.63 -6.57 0.10
N VAL A 206 -4.93 -5.93 1.03
CA VAL A 206 -5.46 -5.56 2.35
C VAL A 206 -5.31 -4.07 2.61
N ASP A 207 -6.42 -3.40 2.97
CA ASP A 207 -6.41 -2.06 3.53
C ASP A 207 -6.13 -2.11 5.03
N ILE A 208 -5.29 -1.19 5.49
CA ILE A 208 -5.00 -0.94 6.91
C ILE A 208 -5.72 0.34 7.32
N ILE A 209 -6.55 0.26 8.35
CA ILE A 209 -7.40 1.36 8.79
C ILE A 209 -7.13 1.67 10.26
N ALA A 210 -6.87 2.94 10.56
CA ALA A 210 -6.73 3.45 11.92
C ALA A 210 -7.91 4.34 12.30
N ARG A 211 -8.34 4.25 13.56
CA ARG A 211 -9.25 5.21 14.17
C ARG A 211 -8.44 6.19 14.98
N VAL A 212 -8.35 7.44 14.52
CA VAL A 212 -7.40 8.41 15.08
C VAL A 212 -7.97 9.83 15.03
N TYR A 213 -7.64 10.61 16.05
CA TYR A 213 -7.97 12.03 16.11
C TYR A 213 -6.86 12.82 16.80
N ASP A 214 -6.93 14.13 16.69
CA ASP A 214 -6.10 15.09 17.40
C ASP A 214 -6.99 16.21 18.02
N MET A 215 -6.40 17.04 18.87
CA MET A 215 -7.07 18.21 19.47
C MET A 215 -6.12 19.41 19.43
N ILE A 216 -6.57 20.51 18.87
CA ILE A 216 -5.72 21.70 18.67
C ILE A 216 -6.23 22.83 19.55
N GLY A 217 -5.65 22.96 20.74
CA GLY A 217 -5.93 24.06 21.69
C GLY A 217 -7.34 24.06 22.29
N HIS A 218 -8.12 22.99 22.10
CA HIS A 218 -9.47 22.88 22.68
C HIS A 218 -9.79 21.45 23.12
N PRO A 219 -10.31 21.22 24.34
CA PRO A 219 -10.48 19.87 24.92
C PRO A 219 -11.70 19.10 24.41
N TYR A 220 -12.51 19.66 23.51
CA TYR A 220 -13.77 19.05 23.07
C TYR A 220 -13.83 18.75 21.58
N TRP A 221 -13.08 19.53 20.76
CA TRP A 221 -13.16 19.38 19.31
C TRP A 221 -12.07 18.45 18.82
N ARG A 222 -12.47 17.27 18.34
CA ARG A 222 -11.58 16.35 17.67
C ARG A 222 -11.33 16.83 16.25
N CYS A 223 -10.09 16.91 15.91
CA CYS A 223 -9.58 17.22 14.58
C CYS A 223 -8.89 16.00 13.99
N THR A 224 -8.51 16.03 12.74
CA THR A 224 -7.61 15.01 12.18
C THR A 224 -6.16 15.31 12.57
N PRO A 225 -5.30 14.29 12.72
CA PRO A 225 -3.87 14.51 12.87
C PRO A 225 -3.30 15.13 11.60
N HIS A 226 -2.20 15.87 11.74
CA HIS A 226 -1.54 16.53 10.63
C HIS A 226 -0.85 15.55 9.67
N ARG A 227 -0.29 14.44 10.21
CA ARG A 227 0.46 13.46 9.45
C ARG A 227 0.24 12.06 9.97
N LEU A 228 0.05 11.11 9.05
CA LEU A 228 -0.03 9.68 9.32
C LEU A 228 1.03 8.92 8.52
N GLU A 229 1.66 7.98 9.18
CA GLU A 229 2.69 7.10 8.62
C GLU A 229 2.50 5.67 9.16
N TYR A 230 2.92 4.68 8.40
CA TYR A 230 2.96 3.30 8.87
C TYR A 230 4.21 2.56 8.37
N LEU A 231 4.53 1.46 9.01
CA LEU A 231 5.51 0.47 8.54
C LEU A 231 5.07 -0.94 8.93
N ILE A 232 5.53 -1.92 8.16
CA ILE A 232 5.24 -3.33 8.37
C ILE A 232 6.57 -4.05 8.64
N LYS A 233 6.63 -4.86 9.69
CA LYS A 233 7.84 -5.62 10.04
C LYS A 233 7.51 -7.01 10.54
N SER A 234 8.43 -7.95 10.28
CA SER A 234 8.50 -9.26 10.93
C SER A 234 9.93 -9.48 11.50
N ASP A 235 10.22 -10.68 11.97
CA ASP A 235 11.57 -11.03 12.44
C ASP A 235 12.64 -10.93 11.32
N THR A 236 12.24 -11.07 10.05
CA THR A 236 13.13 -11.11 8.89
C THR A 236 12.99 -9.93 7.94
N LEU A 237 11.93 -9.14 8.05
CA LEU A 237 11.60 -8.04 7.16
C LEU A 237 11.22 -6.79 7.95
N THR A 238 11.66 -5.64 7.47
CA THR A 238 11.12 -4.33 7.87
C THR A 238 11.00 -3.48 6.62
N THR A 239 9.79 -2.99 6.32
CA THR A 239 9.59 -2.03 5.24
C THR A 239 10.14 -0.67 5.62
N ASP A 240 10.35 0.21 4.65
CA ASP A 240 10.50 1.63 4.93
C ASP A 240 9.23 2.17 5.58
N THR A 241 9.35 3.28 6.32
CA THR A 241 8.16 4.01 6.80
C THR A 241 7.49 4.68 5.62
N LEU A 242 6.23 4.35 5.41
CA LEU A 242 5.39 4.88 4.33
C LEU A 242 4.56 6.04 4.84
N LEU A 243 4.49 7.13 4.08
CA LEU A 243 3.59 8.23 4.33
C LEU A 243 2.19 7.82 3.86
N SER A 244 1.21 7.88 4.75
CA SER A 244 -0.19 7.71 4.39
C SER A 244 -0.80 9.04 3.95
N PHE A 245 -0.74 10.06 4.82
CA PHE A 245 -1.31 11.38 4.55
C PHE A 245 -0.50 12.48 5.22
N LEU A 246 -0.44 13.63 4.53
CA LEU A 246 0.11 14.87 5.05
C LEU A 246 -0.85 16.02 4.72
N PHE A 247 -1.49 16.57 5.73
CA PHE A 247 -2.51 17.60 5.56
C PHE A 247 -1.91 19.03 5.46
N GLU A 248 -1.06 19.25 4.48
CA GLU A 248 -0.43 20.55 4.18
C GLU A 248 -0.77 21.07 2.79
N GLY A 249 -0.79 20.17 1.81
CA GLY A 249 -0.82 20.47 0.37
C GLY A 249 -2.15 20.93 -0.17
N GLU A 250 -2.32 20.81 -1.46
CA GLU A 250 -3.56 21.12 -2.18
C GLU A 250 -4.62 20.08 -1.85
N LEU A 251 -5.89 20.53 -1.79
CA LEU A 251 -7.03 19.69 -1.41
C LEU A 251 -7.98 19.54 -2.59
N TYR A 252 -8.19 18.29 -3.02
CA TYR A 252 -9.27 17.89 -3.93
C TYR A 252 -10.49 17.43 -3.10
N TRP A 253 -11.12 18.38 -2.45
CA TRP A 253 -11.96 18.27 -1.27
C TRP A 253 -13.22 17.39 -1.38
N ASP A 254 -13.75 17.13 -2.56
CA ASP A 254 -14.91 16.25 -2.73
C ASP A 254 -14.53 14.84 -3.19
N GLU A 255 -13.57 14.75 -4.12
CA GLU A 255 -13.30 13.53 -4.86
C GLU A 255 -12.51 12.52 -4.03
N THR A 256 -11.51 12.98 -3.27
CA THR A 256 -10.59 12.12 -2.52
C THR A 256 -11.02 11.81 -1.08
N THR A 257 -12.19 12.28 -0.65
CA THR A 257 -12.65 12.09 0.74
C THR A 257 -12.72 10.62 1.13
N LEU A 258 -13.28 9.77 0.26
CA LEU A 258 -13.39 8.34 0.52
C LEU A 258 -12.13 7.53 0.17
N VAL A 259 -11.13 8.16 -0.42
CA VAL A 259 -9.77 7.59 -0.51
C VAL A 259 -9.09 7.65 0.86
N ILE A 260 -9.23 8.77 1.56
CA ILE A 260 -8.63 9.01 2.88
C ILE A 260 -9.42 8.34 3.99
N TYR A 261 -10.75 8.47 3.96
CA TYR A 261 -11.63 8.09 5.06
C TYR A 261 -12.48 6.86 4.73
N LYS A 262 -12.45 5.89 5.62
CA LYS A 262 -13.36 4.75 5.55
C LYS A 262 -14.72 5.14 6.08
N ASP A 263 -15.72 5.10 5.22
CA ASP A 263 -17.11 5.39 5.56
C ASP A 263 -18.03 4.34 4.97
N ASP A 264 -18.39 3.33 5.79
CA ASP A 264 -19.30 2.27 5.40
C ASP A 264 -20.20 1.86 6.59
N HIS A 265 -20.96 0.79 6.43
CA HIS A 265 -21.90 0.33 7.45
C HIS A 265 -21.23 -0.31 8.70
N VAL A 266 -19.91 -0.54 8.67
CA VAL A 266 -19.12 -1.15 9.77
C VAL A 266 -18.23 -0.10 10.43
N LEU A 267 -17.43 0.60 9.62
CA LEU A 267 -16.57 1.70 10.07
C LEU A 267 -17.13 2.99 9.47
N ASN A 268 -17.97 3.64 10.25
CA ASN A 268 -18.72 4.82 9.82
C ASN A 268 -18.03 6.08 10.32
N THR A 269 -17.28 6.74 9.44
CA THR A 269 -16.65 8.03 9.75
C THR A 269 -17.71 9.11 9.94
N GLN A 270 -17.57 9.89 11.01
CA GLN A 270 -18.47 10.99 11.36
C GLN A 270 -17.69 12.27 11.50
N GLY A 271 -18.24 13.36 10.97
CA GLY A 271 -17.60 14.67 10.97
C GLY A 271 -18.58 15.83 11.18
N ASP A 272 -19.64 15.64 11.96
CA ASP A 272 -20.47 16.79 12.38
C ASP A 272 -19.96 17.37 13.71
N TYR A 273 -20.48 18.54 14.09
CA TYR A 273 -20.04 19.22 15.31
C TYR A 273 -20.31 18.44 16.60
N SER A 274 -21.22 17.48 16.59
CA SER A 274 -21.64 16.69 17.75
C SER A 274 -21.03 15.29 17.79
N ASP A 275 -20.61 14.78 16.66
CA ASP A 275 -20.09 13.42 16.51
C ASP A 275 -18.92 13.40 15.53
N ARG A 276 -17.71 13.18 16.07
CA ARG A 276 -16.46 13.20 15.31
C ARG A 276 -15.68 11.95 15.59
N ASP A 277 -15.61 11.12 14.55
CA ASP A 277 -15.01 9.82 14.63
C ASP A 277 -14.41 9.45 13.26
N TYR A 278 -13.09 9.46 13.17
CA TYR A 278 -12.38 9.35 11.92
C TYR A 278 -11.71 7.99 11.78
N TYR A 279 -12.14 7.23 10.78
CA TYR A 279 -11.46 6.00 10.34
C TYR A 279 -10.68 6.32 9.06
N MET A 280 -9.36 6.26 9.13
CA MET A 280 -8.48 6.66 8.02
C MET A 280 -7.80 5.43 7.42
N ILE A 281 -7.85 5.32 6.07
CA ILE A 281 -7.25 4.22 5.33
C ILE A 281 -5.78 4.54 5.10
N LEU A 282 -4.89 3.87 5.82
CA LEU A 282 -3.46 4.19 5.82
C LEU A 282 -2.75 3.77 4.54
N THR A 283 -3.25 2.74 3.88
CA THR A 283 -2.64 2.14 2.70
C THR A 283 -2.97 2.86 1.39
N ASN A 284 -4.03 3.67 1.35
CA ASN A 284 -4.43 4.41 0.16
C ASN A 284 -3.50 5.62 -0.07
N SER A 285 -2.27 5.35 -0.46
CA SER A 285 -1.25 6.38 -0.73
C SER A 285 -0.10 5.79 -1.55
N ASP A 286 0.41 6.54 -2.50
CA ASP A 286 1.64 6.23 -3.23
C ASP A 286 2.92 6.67 -2.49
N GLY A 287 2.76 7.28 -1.31
CA GLY A 287 3.82 7.74 -0.43
C GLY A 287 4.20 9.21 -0.63
N ASP A 288 3.50 9.94 -1.48
CA ASP A 288 3.65 11.39 -1.59
C ASP A 288 2.71 12.15 -0.64
N SER A 289 2.62 13.48 -0.75
CA SER A 289 1.85 14.32 0.16
C SER A 289 0.48 14.75 -0.38
N VAL A 290 0.09 14.28 -1.56
CA VAL A 290 -1.15 14.64 -2.25
C VAL A 290 -2.04 13.41 -2.35
N ALA A 291 -3.26 13.51 -1.84
CA ALA A 291 -4.23 12.43 -2.00
C ALA A 291 -4.91 12.53 -3.38
N GLU A 292 -4.81 11.48 -4.18
CA GLU A 292 -5.41 11.37 -5.51
C GLU A 292 -6.40 10.19 -5.58
N MET A 293 -7.28 10.19 -6.58
CA MET A 293 -8.24 9.09 -6.77
C MET A 293 -7.56 7.75 -7.04
N SER A 294 -6.39 7.78 -7.69
CA SER A 294 -5.57 6.59 -7.96
C SER A 294 -5.00 5.94 -6.70
N ASP A 295 -4.95 6.67 -5.59
CA ASP A 295 -4.42 6.15 -4.33
C ASP A 295 -5.30 5.06 -3.72
N ALA A 296 -6.57 5.00 -4.09
CA ALA A 296 -7.45 3.90 -3.71
C ALA A 296 -6.97 2.51 -4.19
N ASP A 297 -6.18 2.47 -5.27
CA ASP A 297 -5.63 1.23 -5.81
C ASP A 297 -4.45 0.68 -4.97
N TYR A 298 -3.86 1.50 -4.08
CA TYR A 298 -2.75 1.07 -3.22
C TYR A 298 -3.26 0.35 -1.98
N CYS A 299 -2.56 -0.73 -1.62
CA CYS A 299 -2.90 -1.58 -0.49
C CYS A 299 -1.68 -2.37 -0.01
N TRP A 300 -1.82 -3.11 1.06
CA TRP A 300 -0.82 -4.09 1.45
C TRP A 300 -1.03 -5.39 0.67
N HIS A 301 -0.17 -5.67 -0.33
CA HIS A 301 -0.15 -6.91 -1.12
C HIS A 301 0.43 -8.07 -0.29
N THR A 302 -0.38 -8.64 0.60
CA THR A 302 0.09 -9.70 1.51
C THR A 302 0.56 -10.95 0.78
N GLY A 303 0.02 -11.21 -0.43
CA GLY A 303 0.42 -12.33 -1.29
C GLY A 303 1.83 -12.23 -1.86
N GLU A 304 2.42 -11.03 -1.88
CA GLU A 304 3.80 -10.80 -2.35
C GLU A 304 4.85 -10.99 -1.26
N MET A 305 4.43 -11.37 -0.05
CA MET A 305 5.28 -11.59 1.11
C MET A 305 5.11 -13.01 1.65
N PRO A 306 6.14 -13.60 2.29
CA PRO A 306 5.99 -14.88 2.97
C PRO A 306 4.87 -14.84 4.01
N ASN A 307 4.15 -15.95 4.19
CA ASN A 307 3.25 -16.07 5.33
C ASN A 307 4.07 -16.05 6.63
N ASP A 308 3.80 -15.04 7.47
CA ASP A 308 4.53 -14.81 8.73
C ASP A 308 3.66 -14.01 9.71
N ASP A 309 4.15 -13.83 10.93
CA ASP A 309 3.61 -12.87 11.89
C ASP A 309 4.22 -11.49 11.58
N TYR A 310 3.38 -10.54 11.26
CA TYR A 310 3.76 -9.17 10.97
C TYR A 310 3.26 -8.22 12.05
N THR A 311 4.08 -7.25 12.42
CA THR A 311 3.66 -6.10 13.22
C THR A 311 3.50 -4.90 12.32
N VAL A 312 2.28 -4.40 12.22
CA VAL A 312 1.97 -3.10 11.61
C VAL A 312 2.13 -2.04 12.67
N VAL A 313 3.06 -1.12 12.48
CA VAL A 313 3.29 0.03 13.38
C VAL A 313 2.76 1.26 12.70
N VAL A 314 1.94 2.03 13.40
CA VAL A 314 1.36 3.29 12.92
C VAL A 314 1.88 4.45 13.75
N LYS A 315 2.01 5.59 13.09
CA LYS A 315 2.48 6.82 13.71
C LYS A 315 1.58 7.97 13.29
N ALA A 316 1.08 8.71 14.25
CA ALA A 316 0.40 9.98 14.02
C ALA A 316 1.22 11.12 14.61
N SER A 317 1.27 12.24 13.91
CA SER A 317 1.86 13.48 14.42
C SER A 317 0.99 14.68 14.10
N ASP A 318 1.01 15.64 15.00
CA ASP A 318 0.46 16.95 14.75
C ASP A 318 1.43 17.85 13.96
N ALA A 319 1.03 19.08 13.71
CA ALA A 319 1.81 20.10 13.02
C ALA A 319 2.99 20.65 13.85
N TYR A 320 3.03 20.37 15.16
CA TYR A 320 3.97 20.99 16.14
C TYR A 320 5.01 20.03 16.68
N GLY A 321 4.93 18.77 16.28
CA GLY A 321 5.92 17.75 16.59
C GLY A 321 5.55 16.84 17.74
N ASN A 322 4.31 16.89 18.25
CA ASN A 322 3.80 15.86 19.15
C ASN A 322 3.51 14.59 18.34
N VAL A 323 3.88 13.44 18.87
CA VAL A 323 3.87 12.17 18.15
C VAL A 323 3.31 11.06 19.01
N THR A 324 2.45 10.23 18.42
CA THR A 324 1.95 9.00 19.03
C THR A 324 2.18 7.82 18.09
N PHE A 325 2.48 6.67 18.68
CA PHE A 325 2.62 5.39 17.98
C PHE A 325 1.63 4.38 18.56
N ASP A 326 1.15 3.50 17.69
CA ASP A 326 0.47 2.28 18.09
C ASP A 326 0.82 1.13 17.14
N SER A 327 0.39 -0.10 17.43
CA SER A 327 0.71 -1.24 16.58
C SER A 327 -0.26 -2.40 16.77
N ALA A 328 -0.42 -3.20 15.72
CA ALA A 328 -1.11 -4.48 15.74
C ALA A 328 -0.21 -5.59 15.19
N THR A 329 -0.26 -6.76 15.81
CA THR A 329 0.35 -7.97 15.26
C THR A 329 -0.71 -8.78 14.54
N VAL A 330 -0.39 -9.22 13.33
CA VAL A 330 -1.29 -9.95 12.43
C VAL A 330 -0.52 -11.09 11.77
N ARG A 331 -1.23 -12.10 11.25
CA ARG A 331 -0.63 -13.18 10.47
C ARG A 331 -1.19 -13.20 9.07
N THR A 332 -0.31 -13.35 8.07
CA THR A 332 -0.71 -13.55 6.68
C THR A 332 -0.91 -15.04 6.36
N ALA A 333 -1.87 -15.35 5.50
CA ALA A 333 -2.27 -16.72 5.17
C ALA A 333 -2.63 -16.86 3.68
N ASN A 334 -1.65 -16.62 2.81
CA ASN A 334 -1.80 -16.78 1.36
C ASN A 334 -1.35 -18.16 0.91
N PHE A 335 -2.14 -18.81 0.07
CA PHE A 335 -1.86 -20.15 -0.45
C PHE A 335 -2.07 -20.19 -1.96
N PHE A 336 -1.17 -20.92 -2.66
CA PHE A 336 -1.15 -20.97 -4.12
C PHE A 336 -1.07 -22.41 -4.63
N ALA A 337 -1.60 -22.65 -5.83
CA ALA A 337 -1.43 -23.91 -6.53
C ALA A 337 -0.04 -24.02 -7.17
N PHE A 338 0.52 -25.22 -7.17
CA PHE A 338 1.75 -25.57 -7.84
C PHE A 338 1.51 -26.69 -8.83
N ASP A 339 1.53 -26.35 -10.09
CA ASP A 339 1.32 -27.24 -11.21
C ASP A 339 2.60 -27.45 -12.00
N GLY A 340 2.66 -28.48 -12.78
CA GLY A 340 3.74 -28.67 -13.74
C GLY A 340 3.78 -30.01 -14.42
N THR A 341 4.91 -30.23 -15.12
CA THR A 341 5.19 -31.52 -15.77
C THR A 341 6.62 -31.90 -15.53
N ILE A 342 6.84 -33.21 -15.29
CA ILE A 342 8.16 -33.84 -15.25
C ILE A 342 8.25 -34.84 -16.39
N THR A 343 9.22 -34.64 -17.27
CA THR A 343 9.56 -35.55 -18.35
C THR A 343 11.03 -35.96 -18.23
N THR A 344 11.48 -36.86 -19.08
CA THR A 344 12.87 -37.36 -19.09
C THR A 344 13.55 -37.04 -20.42
N SER A 345 14.86 -36.80 -20.42
CA SER A 345 15.61 -36.44 -21.63
C SER A 345 15.80 -37.62 -22.57
N ASP A 346 15.69 -38.88 -22.06
CA ASP A 346 15.71 -40.11 -22.84
C ASP A 346 14.35 -40.51 -23.44
N SER A 347 13.37 -39.63 -23.37
CA SER A 347 12.04 -39.83 -23.97
C SER A 347 11.29 -41.03 -23.41
N HIS A 348 11.44 -41.35 -22.11
CA HIS A 348 10.68 -42.42 -21.48
C HIS A 348 9.17 -42.27 -21.78
N PRO A 349 8.50 -43.31 -22.30
CA PRO A 349 7.13 -43.24 -22.81
C PRO A 349 6.08 -43.01 -21.69
N ASP A 350 6.41 -43.35 -20.46
CA ASP A 350 5.56 -43.13 -19.28
C ASP A 350 6.29 -42.24 -18.28
N SER A 351 5.79 -41.05 -18.05
CA SER A 351 6.35 -40.09 -17.12
C SER A 351 5.79 -40.19 -15.71
N SER A 352 5.05 -41.26 -15.38
CA SER A 352 4.48 -41.45 -14.04
C SER A 352 5.58 -41.77 -12.98
N GLY A 353 5.25 -41.51 -11.71
CA GLY A 353 6.05 -41.87 -10.56
C GLY A 353 7.29 -41.02 -10.33
N ALA A 354 7.42 -39.89 -11.01
CA ALA A 354 8.33 -38.86 -10.57
C ALA A 354 7.70 -38.12 -9.37
N GLU A 355 8.50 -37.99 -8.30
CA GLU A 355 8.06 -37.31 -7.06
C GLU A 355 8.47 -35.86 -7.08
N VAL A 356 7.53 -34.99 -6.69
CA VAL A 356 7.74 -33.58 -6.43
C VAL A 356 7.46 -33.31 -4.96
N SER A 357 8.37 -32.69 -4.24
CA SER A 357 8.18 -32.42 -2.81
C SER A 357 8.72 -31.09 -2.37
N ILE A 358 8.01 -30.49 -1.40
CA ILE A 358 8.41 -29.31 -0.64
C ILE A 358 8.50 -29.74 0.83
N SER A 359 9.66 -30.31 1.18
CA SER A 359 9.85 -31.03 2.44
C SER A 359 9.55 -30.21 3.68
N ILE A 360 9.87 -28.89 3.69
CA ILE A 360 9.63 -27.99 4.82
C ILE A 360 8.14 -27.78 5.09
N LEU A 361 7.30 -27.90 4.06
CA LEU A 361 5.83 -27.81 4.17
C LEU A 361 5.17 -29.18 4.32
N GLY A 362 5.93 -30.27 4.14
CA GLY A 362 5.39 -31.64 4.15
C GLY A 362 4.49 -31.93 2.93
N LEU A 363 4.61 -31.15 1.86
CA LEU A 363 3.83 -31.31 0.63
C LEU A 363 4.55 -32.20 -0.36
N ILE A 364 3.82 -33.12 -0.97
CA ILE A 364 4.34 -34.08 -1.94
C ILE A 364 3.23 -34.46 -2.93
N ASP A 365 3.63 -34.64 -4.19
CA ASP A 365 2.81 -35.28 -5.23
C ASP A 365 3.66 -36.17 -6.14
N SER A 366 2.99 -36.99 -6.92
CA SER A 366 3.61 -37.89 -7.89
C SER A 366 3.05 -37.66 -9.29
N SER A 367 3.94 -37.54 -10.27
CA SER A 367 3.54 -37.30 -11.64
C SER A 367 2.65 -38.41 -12.22
N SER A 368 1.70 -38.03 -13.05
CA SER A 368 0.88 -38.91 -13.88
C SER A 368 1.69 -39.49 -15.06
N SER A 369 1.08 -40.36 -15.88
CA SER A 369 1.69 -40.88 -17.09
C SER A 369 2.09 -39.84 -18.12
N SER A 370 1.41 -38.71 -18.12
CA SER A 370 1.79 -37.54 -18.94
C SER A 370 2.88 -36.67 -18.31
N GLY A 371 3.32 -36.99 -17.10
CA GLY A 371 4.25 -36.21 -16.30
C GLY A 371 3.62 -35.10 -15.47
N ALA A 372 2.31 -34.87 -15.57
CA ALA A 372 1.64 -33.81 -14.85
C ALA A 372 1.59 -34.11 -13.35
N PHE A 373 1.83 -33.06 -12.55
CA PHE A 373 1.66 -33.04 -11.10
C PHE A 373 0.88 -31.80 -10.66
N HIS A 374 0.30 -31.85 -9.45
CA HIS A 374 -0.48 -30.77 -8.87
C HIS A 374 -0.40 -30.80 -7.34
N ILE A 375 0.04 -29.70 -6.74
CA ILE A 375 0.08 -29.51 -5.28
C ILE A 375 -0.74 -28.27 -4.95
N ASP A 376 -1.78 -28.42 -4.16
CA ASP A 376 -2.57 -27.32 -3.59
C ASP A 376 -1.96 -26.80 -2.29
N ASP A 377 -2.43 -25.62 -1.86
CA ASP A 377 -2.16 -25.04 -0.55
C ASP A 377 -0.68 -24.81 -0.23
N VAL A 378 0.13 -24.46 -1.25
CA VAL A 378 1.49 -24.02 -1.02
C VAL A 378 1.47 -22.62 -0.43
N SER A 379 1.93 -22.47 0.81
CA SER A 379 1.97 -21.16 1.47
C SER A 379 2.90 -20.19 0.76
N ALA A 380 2.56 -18.89 0.80
CA ALA A 380 3.41 -17.83 0.24
C ALA A 380 4.84 -17.91 0.82
N GLY A 381 5.84 -17.84 -0.05
CA GLY A 381 7.25 -17.93 0.32
C GLY A 381 8.12 -18.49 -0.78
N THR A 382 9.42 -18.61 -0.50
CA THR A 382 10.41 -19.26 -1.40
C THR A 382 10.93 -20.53 -0.76
N TYR A 383 10.75 -21.65 -1.46
CA TYR A 383 11.07 -22.97 -0.93
C TYR A 383 11.97 -23.77 -1.89
N SER A 384 12.78 -24.66 -1.32
CA SER A 384 13.45 -25.70 -2.10
C SER A 384 12.44 -26.77 -2.50
N VAL A 385 12.29 -26.96 -3.79
CA VAL A 385 11.47 -28.01 -4.40
C VAL A 385 12.42 -29.10 -4.87
N SER A 386 12.20 -30.32 -4.41
CA SER A 386 12.95 -31.52 -4.81
C SER A 386 12.12 -32.32 -5.82
N LEU A 387 12.79 -32.71 -6.92
CA LEU A 387 12.20 -33.53 -7.98
C LEU A 387 13.08 -34.78 -8.15
N SER A 388 12.47 -35.94 -8.09
CA SER A 388 13.18 -37.19 -8.21
C SER A 388 12.39 -38.25 -8.97
N ARG A 389 13.11 -39.18 -9.63
CA ARG A 389 12.57 -40.36 -10.27
C ARG A 389 13.60 -41.48 -10.24
N LEU A 390 13.12 -42.68 -10.05
CA LEU A 390 14.01 -43.86 -10.06
C LEU A 390 14.75 -43.95 -11.40
N GLY A 391 16.10 -44.10 -11.34
CA GLY A 391 16.97 -44.16 -12.50
C GLY A 391 17.37 -42.81 -13.09
N TYR A 392 16.97 -41.71 -12.51
CA TYR A 392 17.26 -40.37 -12.99
C TYR A 392 17.95 -39.51 -11.90
N GLU A 393 18.71 -38.51 -12.33
CA GLU A 393 19.32 -37.55 -11.41
C GLU A 393 18.26 -36.70 -10.73
N SER A 394 18.29 -36.66 -9.41
CA SER A 394 17.42 -35.78 -8.64
C SER A 394 17.80 -34.32 -8.87
N ARG A 395 16.79 -33.42 -8.85
CA ARG A 395 17.00 -32.02 -9.04
C ARG A 395 16.32 -31.21 -7.93
N ASP A 396 17.10 -30.34 -7.27
CA ASP A 396 16.58 -29.34 -6.33
C ASP A 396 16.60 -27.98 -6.99
N THR A 397 15.52 -27.22 -6.79
CA THR A 397 15.39 -25.85 -7.30
C THR A 397 14.68 -24.96 -6.28
N LEU A 398 15.03 -23.68 -6.22
CA LEU A 398 14.31 -22.70 -5.43
C LEU A 398 13.14 -22.16 -6.26
N VAL A 399 11.95 -22.21 -5.68
CA VAL A 399 10.72 -21.73 -6.31
C VAL A 399 10.03 -20.75 -5.36
N SER A 400 9.62 -19.59 -5.90
CA SER A 400 8.89 -18.57 -5.16
C SER A 400 7.40 -18.68 -5.46
N PHE A 401 6.60 -18.78 -4.40
CA PHE A 401 5.15 -18.93 -4.42
C PHE A 401 4.50 -17.64 -3.90
N PHE A 402 4.45 -16.61 -4.74
CA PHE A 402 3.72 -15.35 -4.51
C PHE A 402 2.58 -15.19 -5.53
N SER A 403 2.32 -16.21 -6.29
CA SER A 403 1.23 -16.44 -7.24
C SER A 403 1.19 -17.92 -7.61
N PRO A 404 0.16 -18.45 -8.28
CA PRO A 404 0.16 -19.80 -8.81
C PRO A 404 1.38 -20.07 -9.69
N VAL A 405 2.05 -21.20 -9.50
CA VAL A 405 3.29 -21.55 -10.20
C VAL A 405 3.07 -22.73 -11.15
N VAL A 406 3.63 -22.63 -12.35
CA VAL A 406 3.73 -23.77 -13.29
C VAL A 406 5.19 -24.04 -13.59
N LEU A 407 5.69 -25.25 -13.28
CA LEU A 407 7.07 -25.65 -13.46
C LEU A 407 7.18 -26.89 -14.36
N ASN A 408 7.87 -26.77 -15.49
CA ASN A 408 8.14 -27.91 -16.38
C ASN A 408 9.63 -28.29 -16.33
N ILE A 409 9.90 -29.53 -16.00
CA ILE A 409 11.26 -30.03 -15.77
C ILE A 409 11.51 -31.26 -16.61
N VAL A 410 12.73 -31.33 -17.10
CA VAL A 410 13.29 -32.56 -17.74
C VAL A 410 14.35 -33.11 -16.81
N LEU A 411 14.23 -34.40 -16.45
CA LEU A 411 15.24 -35.15 -15.67
C LEU A 411 16.16 -35.92 -16.61
N ASP A 412 17.45 -35.87 -16.33
CA ASP A 412 18.47 -36.63 -17.05
C ASP A 412 18.66 -37.99 -16.42
N PRO A 413 18.96 -39.04 -17.21
CA PRO A 413 19.31 -40.33 -16.68
C PRO A 413 20.47 -40.25 -15.69
N ALA A 414 20.36 -40.95 -14.57
CA ALA A 414 21.49 -41.19 -13.67
C ALA A 414 22.55 -42.04 -14.38
N SER A 415 23.73 -42.18 -13.76
CA SER A 415 24.78 -43.08 -14.29
C SER A 415 24.24 -44.48 -14.50
N TYR A 416 24.31 -45.00 -15.72
CA TYR A 416 23.79 -46.32 -16.12
C TYR A 416 24.81 -47.07 -16.96
N ILE A 417 24.58 -48.38 -17.10
CA ILE A 417 25.30 -49.24 -18.05
C ILE A 417 24.32 -49.56 -19.18
N LEU A 418 24.67 -49.17 -20.43
CA LEU A 418 23.84 -49.46 -21.56
C LEU A 418 23.77 -51.01 -21.80
N GLY A 419 22.55 -51.56 -21.88
CA GLY A 419 22.28 -52.98 -21.94
C GLY A 419 22.00 -53.67 -20.60
N ASP A 420 22.26 -53.00 -19.46
CA ASP A 420 21.86 -53.40 -18.11
C ASP A 420 20.43 -52.95 -17.85
N ALA A 421 19.48 -53.69 -18.37
CA ALA A 421 18.07 -53.31 -18.38
C ALA A 421 17.38 -53.50 -17.03
N ASP A 422 17.85 -54.43 -16.21
CA ASP A 422 17.29 -54.71 -14.88
C ASP A 422 17.98 -53.91 -13.76
N GLY A 423 19.08 -53.18 -14.07
CA GLY A 423 19.80 -52.32 -13.15
C GLY A 423 20.68 -53.10 -12.16
N SER A 424 21.06 -54.34 -12.47
CA SER A 424 21.89 -55.18 -11.62
C SER A 424 23.35 -54.74 -11.55
N GLY A 425 23.83 -53.97 -12.55
CA GLY A 425 25.20 -53.53 -12.73
C GLY A 425 26.04 -54.42 -13.62
N GLU A 426 25.49 -55.50 -14.19
CA GLU A 426 26.12 -56.41 -15.14
C GLU A 426 25.19 -56.63 -16.35
N ILE A 427 25.73 -56.83 -17.53
CA ILE A 427 24.93 -57.18 -18.72
C ILE A 427 24.92 -58.67 -18.86
N ASP A 428 23.81 -59.37 -18.59
CA ASP A 428 23.67 -60.83 -18.63
C ASP A 428 22.27 -61.26 -19.16
N ILE A 429 21.94 -62.56 -18.99
CA ILE A 429 20.70 -63.11 -19.54
C ILE A 429 19.45 -62.58 -18.85
N ASP A 430 19.59 -62.09 -17.63
CA ASP A 430 18.46 -61.56 -16.86
C ASP A 430 17.94 -60.22 -17.48
N ASP A 431 18.82 -59.41 -18.13
CA ASP A 431 18.45 -58.23 -18.90
C ASP A 431 17.60 -58.60 -20.10
N VAL A 432 17.96 -59.66 -20.80
CA VAL A 432 17.18 -60.18 -21.94
C VAL A 432 15.78 -60.60 -21.47
N VAL A 433 15.70 -61.30 -20.32
CA VAL A 433 14.43 -61.73 -19.73
C VAL A 433 13.62 -60.50 -19.29
N PHE A 434 14.28 -59.51 -18.70
CA PHE A 434 13.62 -58.25 -18.27
C PHE A 434 13.02 -57.51 -19.48
N LEU A 435 13.78 -57.32 -20.57
CA LEU A 435 13.29 -56.66 -21.79
C LEU A 435 12.16 -57.43 -22.46
N ILE A 436 12.23 -58.78 -22.50
CA ILE A 436 11.11 -59.59 -23.01
C ILE A 436 9.86 -59.38 -22.14
N GLY A 437 10.00 -59.30 -20.82
CA GLY A 437 8.91 -58.99 -19.90
C GLY A 437 8.29 -57.64 -20.16
N TYR A 438 9.13 -56.65 -20.35
CA TYR A 438 8.67 -55.27 -20.69
C TYR A 438 7.93 -55.21 -22.03
N ILE A 439 8.56 -55.71 -23.12
CA ILE A 439 8.05 -55.57 -24.49
C ILE A 439 6.76 -56.38 -24.71
N PHE A 440 6.69 -57.62 -24.19
CA PHE A 440 5.60 -58.54 -24.53
C PHE A 440 4.61 -58.83 -23.41
N SER A 441 4.97 -58.56 -22.17
CA SER A 441 4.17 -58.94 -21.00
C SER A 441 3.69 -57.80 -20.14
N GLY A 442 3.99 -56.53 -20.51
CA GLY A 442 3.63 -55.34 -19.74
C GLY A 442 4.38 -55.23 -18.40
N GLY A 443 5.60 -55.79 -18.35
CA GLY A 443 6.53 -55.64 -17.23
C GLY A 443 6.97 -54.15 -17.08
N PRO A 444 7.67 -53.82 -15.98
CA PRO A 444 8.21 -52.50 -15.78
C PRO A 444 9.23 -52.12 -16.87
N ALA A 445 9.30 -50.83 -17.20
CA ALA A 445 10.35 -50.30 -18.08
C ALA A 445 11.71 -50.29 -17.34
N PRO A 446 12.85 -50.36 -18.07
CA PRO A 446 14.15 -50.07 -17.49
C PRO A 446 14.22 -48.69 -16.84
N ALA A 447 15.05 -48.57 -15.78
CA ALA A 447 15.25 -47.30 -15.08
C ALA A 447 16.75 -46.99 -14.86
N PRO A 448 17.35 -46.06 -15.65
CA PRO A 448 16.71 -45.19 -16.64
C PRO A 448 16.25 -45.94 -17.90
N TYR A 449 15.30 -45.37 -18.64
CA TYR A 449 14.74 -46.00 -19.84
C TYR A 449 15.80 -46.33 -20.87
N VAL A 450 16.75 -45.44 -21.07
CA VAL A 450 17.85 -45.58 -22.03
C VAL A 450 18.74 -46.79 -21.76
N SER A 451 18.79 -47.34 -20.53
CA SER A 451 19.63 -48.54 -20.25
C SER A 451 19.19 -49.78 -21.01
N GLY A 452 17.91 -49.84 -21.41
CA GLY A 452 17.35 -50.93 -22.19
C GLY A 452 17.49 -50.81 -23.72
N ASP A 453 17.87 -49.63 -24.24
CA ASP A 453 18.11 -49.37 -25.67
C ASP A 453 19.52 -49.83 -26.07
N ALA A 454 19.71 -51.12 -26.08
CA ALA A 454 21.03 -51.77 -26.19
C ALA A 454 21.72 -51.56 -27.56
N ASP A 455 20.93 -51.33 -28.63
CA ASP A 455 21.44 -51.06 -29.97
C ASP A 455 21.53 -49.56 -30.30
N SER A 456 21.11 -48.69 -29.33
CA SER A 456 21.10 -47.22 -29.44
C SER A 456 20.23 -46.70 -30.61
N SER A 457 19.12 -47.39 -30.91
CA SER A 457 18.16 -46.98 -31.96
C SER A 457 17.25 -45.83 -31.53
N GLY A 458 17.14 -45.53 -30.24
CA GLY A 458 16.32 -44.52 -29.62
C GLY A 458 14.97 -45.02 -29.08
N GLY A 459 14.77 -46.34 -29.01
CA GLY A 459 13.60 -47.00 -28.43
C GLY A 459 13.88 -48.40 -28.00
N ILE A 460 13.07 -48.96 -27.10
CA ILE A 460 13.24 -50.32 -26.63
C ILE A 460 12.28 -51.23 -27.39
N ASP A 461 12.85 -52.17 -28.17
CA ASP A 461 12.08 -53.15 -28.93
C ASP A 461 12.79 -54.52 -29.01
N ILE A 462 12.31 -55.39 -29.90
CA ILE A 462 12.85 -56.75 -30.02
C ILE A 462 14.32 -56.77 -30.53
N ASP A 463 14.76 -55.73 -31.22
CA ASP A 463 16.10 -55.64 -31.79
C ASP A 463 17.14 -55.47 -30.65
N ASP A 464 16.81 -54.82 -29.52
CA ASP A 464 17.62 -54.73 -28.30
C ASP A 464 17.82 -56.10 -27.68
N VAL A 465 16.75 -56.90 -27.58
CA VAL A 465 16.81 -58.27 -27.10
C VAL A 465 17.74 -59.11 -27.96
N VAL A 466 17.64 -59.01 -29.28
CA VAL A 466 18.49 -59.70 -30.23
C VAL A 466 19.93 -59.20 -30.11
N TYR A 467 20.13 -57.88 -29.93
CA TYR A 467 21.47 -57.30 -29.73
C TYR A 467 22.15 -57.87 -28.48
N LEU A 468 21.47 -57.91 -27.35
CA LEU A 468 22.00 -58.50 -26.08
C LEU A 468 22.27 -59.97 -26.19
N ILE A 469 21.40 -60.79 -26.83
CA ILE A 469 21.63 -62.21 -27.06
C ILE A 469 22.90 -62.40 -27.88
N ASN A 470 23.11 -61.64 -28.96
CA ASN A 470 24.28 -61.66 -29.77
C ASN A 470 25.56 -61.27 -28.99
N TYR A 471 25.50 -60.25 -28.14
CA TYR A 471 26.59 -59.84 -27.26
C TYR A 471 26.96 -60.96 -26.27
N ILE A 472 25.98 -61.47 -25.51
CA ILE A 472 26.19 -62.43 -24.43
C ILE A 472 26.65 -63.80 -24.96
N PHE A 473 26.05 -64.32 -26.04
CA PHE A 473 26.26 -65.64 -26.52
C PHE A 473 26.99 -65.78 -27.89
N GLY A 474 26.85 -64.73 -28.73
CA GLY A 474 27.34 -64.72 -30.10
C GLY A 474 28.72 -64.07 -30.31
N GLY A 475 29.27 -63.43 -29.27
CA GLY A 475 30.52 -62.66 -29.37
C GLY A 475 30.41 -61.36 -30.15
N GLY A 476 29.17 -60.75 -30.21
CA GLY A 476 28.92 -59.44 -30.77
C GLY A 476 29.59 -58.31 -29.95
N PRO A 477 29.59 -57.05 -30.47
CA PRO A 477 30.13 -55.92 -29.73
C PRO A 477 29.28 -55.63 -28.49
N PRO A 478 29.90 -55.09 -27.41
CA PRO A 478 29.14 -54.66 -26.25
C PRO A 478 28.23 -53.43 -26.61
N PRO A 479 27.13 -53.26 -25.92
CA PRO A 479 26.37 -52.01 -26.03
C PRO A 479 27.29 -50.81 -25.78
N ALA A 480 27.18 -49.79 -26.63
CA ALA A 480 28.04 -48.61 -26.57
C ALA A 480 27.17 -47.36 -26.84
N GLY A 481 27.00 -46.51 -25.79
CA GLY A 481 26.38 -45.23 -25.87
C GLY A 481 27.35 -44.11 -26.23
#